data_51e39215f0115a925dac17cce5845f13
#
_entry.id   51e39215f0115a925dac17cce5845f13
#
_cell.length_a   1.000
_cell.length_b   1.000
_cell.length_c   1.000
_cell.angle_alpha   90.00
_cell.angle_beta   90.00
_cell.angle_gamma   90.00
#
_symmetry.space_group_name_H-M   'P 1'
#
loop_
_entity.id
_entity.type
_entity.pdbx_description
1 polymer ?
#
loop_
_entity_poly.entity_id
_entity_poly.type
_entity_poly.pdbx_seq_one_letter_code
_entity_poly.pdbx_strand_id
1 'polypeptide(L)'
;MDILSVGEIVIDFLPGGPGVYIRKPGGAPANVAVAMSRLGRGAAFCGCAGDDDFGRFLLDTLRQNGVLPLLKLTKEAITTMAFVSLNEYGERSFTFARKPGADTQLRWDELDRTILDGTRVFHFGTLSLTDEPARTATQKAVAYAKAAGKLITYDPNYRAPLWKTEQPAREQMLWGLQQADVVKISDEEVRFLWGCTPEEGADRVLALGAKLAMVTLGPEGCYLKNRNAAVRAASPKVHPVDTTGAGDIFGGSAVAQLLDTGKAPEDLTEAVICACLASVSD
;
A
#
# COMPACT_ATOMS: atom_id res chain seq x y z
N MET A 1 -16.99 -0.33 9.21
CA MET A 1 -15.94 -0.48 8.19
C MET A 1 -14.66 -0.92 8.86
N ASP A 2 -13.96 -1.96 8.33
CA ASP A 2 -12.70 -2.39 8.95
C ASP A 2 -11.54 -1.53 8.47
N ILE A 3 -11.47 -1.23 7.18
CA ILE A 3 -10.38 -0.41 6.62
C ILE A 3 -10.89 0.69 5.67
N LEU A 4 -10.27 1.86 5.77
CA LEU A 4 -10.27 2.90 4.74
C LEU A 4 -8.85 3.02 4.18
N SER A 5 -8.69 2.73 2.90
CA SER A 5 -7.44 2.85 2.17
C SER A 5 -7.46 4.13 1.34
N VAL A 6 -6.43 4.96 1.47
CA VAL A 6 -6.36 6.27 0.79
C VAL A 6 -5.10 6.36 -0.06
N GLY A 7 -5.26 6.74 -1.32
CA GLY A 7 -4.10 6.96 -2.18
C GLY A 7 -4.39 6.78 -3.67
N GLU A 8 -3.39 6.30 -4.38
CA GLU A 8 -3.46 6.13 -5.82
C GLU A 8 -4.27 4.89 -6.22
N ILE A 9 -4.94 5.01 -7.36
CA ILE A 9 -5.47 3.93 -8.17
C ILE A 9 -5.09 4.21 -9.62
N VAL A 10 -4.57 3.22 -10.30
CA VAL A 10 -3.92 3.37 -11.62
C VAL A 10 -4.28 2.22 -12.55
N ILE A 11 -3.95 2.37 -13.83
CA ILE A 11 -3.95 1.24 -14.77
C ILE A 11 -2.52 0.76 -14.93
N ASP A 12 -2.30 -0.52 -14.67
CA ASP A 12 -1.05 -1.20 -15.03
C ASP A 12 -1.19 -1.85 -16.40
N PHE A 13 -0.31 -1.51 -17.34
CA PHE A 13 -0.17 -2.16 -18.63
C PHE A 13 1.00 -3.14 -18.57
N LEU A 14 0.67 -4.43 -18.48
CA LEU A 14 1.64 -5.52 -18.41
C LEU A 14 1.95 -6.06 -19.81
N PRO A 15 3.19 -6.52 -20.10
CA PRO A 15 3.51 -7.17 -21.36
C PRO A 15 2.63 -8.40 -21.61
N GLY A 16 1.96 -8.45 -22.76
CA GLY A 16 1.12 -9.57 -23.21
C GLY A 16 1.66 -10.29 -24.44
N GLY A 17 2.92 -10.01 -24.84
CA GLY A 17 3.57 -10.49 -26.04
C GLY A 17 4.02 -9.34 -26.95
N PRO A 18 4.64 -9.61 -28.10
CA PRO A 18 5.14 -8.59 -29.03
C PRO A 18 4.06 -7.59 -29.45
N GLY A 19 4.22 -6.32 -29.05
CA GLY A 19 3.30 -5.23 -29.38
C GLY A 19 1.96 -5.26 -28.63
N VAL A 20 1.78 -6.12 -27.61
CA VAL A 20 0.54 -6.27 -26.85
C VAL A 20 0.77 -5.91 -25.39
N TYR A 21 -0.14 -5.11 -24.84
CA TYR A 21 -0.25 -4.85 -23.42
C TYR A 21 -1.58 -5.34 -22.85
N ILE A 22 -1.52 -5.97 -21.70
CA ILE A 22 -2.69 -6.41 -20.96
C ILE A 22 -2.98 -5.37 -19.87
N ARG A 23 -4.18 -4.79 -19.91
CA ARG A 23 -4.65 -3.82 -18.92
C ARG A 23 -5.02 -4.55 -17.62
N LYS A 24 -4.48 -4.08 -16.49
CA LYS A 24 -4.82 -4.53 -15.14
C LYS A 24 -5.15 -3.34 -14.25
N PRO A 25 -6.05 -3.49 -13.27
CA PRO A 25 -6.17 -2.49 -12.22
C PRO A 25 -4.94 -2.54 -11.33
N GLY A 26 -4.47 -1.38 -10.87
CA GLY A 26 -3.31 -1.23 -10.01
C GLY A 26 -3.49 -0.10 -8.99
N GLY A 27 -2.45 0.16 -8.22
CA GLY A 27 -2.44 1.10 -7.10
C GLY A 27 -2.38 0.36 -5.76
N ALA A 28 -1.29 0.56 -5.01
CA ALA A 28 -1.04 -0.22 -3.80
C ALA A 28 -2.16 -0.08 -2.75
N PRO A 29 -2.64 1.12 -2.41
CA PRO A 29 -3.75 1.25 -1.45
C PRO A 29 -5.06 0.61 -1.94
N ALA A 30 -5.33 0.64 -3.26
CA ALA A 30 -6.48 -0.03 -3.84
C ALA A 30 -6.36 -1.56 -3.75
N ASN A 31 -5.16 -2.10 -4.01
CA ASN A 31 -4.87 -3.53 -3.88
C ASN A 31 -5.04 -4.01 -2.43
N VAL A 32 -4.58 -3.23 -1.44
CA VAL A 32 -4.81 -3.52 -0.01
C VAL A 32 -6.30 -3.56 0.31
N ALA A 33 -7.09 -2.60 -0.15
CA ALA A 33 -8.55 -2.59 0.07
C ALA A 33 -9.23 -3.81 -0.55
N VAL A 34 -8.83 -4.21 -1.77
CA VAL A 34 -9.34 -5.41 -2.45
C VAL A 34 -8.95 -6.69 -1.69
N ALA A 35 -7.70 -6.80 -1.24
CA ALA A 35 -7.24 -7.95 -0.45
C ALA A 35 -8.06 -8.10 0.83
N MET A 36 -8.26 -7.00 1.58
CA MET A 36 -9.10 -6.98 2.78
C MET A 36 -10.54 -7.39 2.50
N SER A 37 -11.14 -6.86 1.43
CA SER A 37 -12.51 -7.21 1.04
C SER A 37 -12.66 -8.69 0.68
N ARG A 38 -11.71 -9.26 -0.06
CA ARG A 38 -11.71 -10.68 -0.42
C ARG A 38 -11.55 -11.62 0.78
N LEU A 39 -10.95 -11.12 1.87
CA LEU A 39 -10.87 -11.81 3.16
C LEU A 39 -12.10 -11.56 4.05
N GLY A 40 -13.21 -11.05 3.48
CA GLY A 40 -14.46 -10.84 4.19
C GLY A 40 -14.49 -9.60 5.09
N ARG A 41 -13.55 -8.65 4.95
CA ARG A 41 -13.49 -7.42 5.72
C ARG A 41 -14.25 -6.29 5.02
N GLY A 42 -14.91 -5.44 5.80
CA GLY A 42 -15.50 -4.23 5.28
C GLY A 42 -14.40 -3.25 4.82
N ALA A 43 -14.24 -3.05 3.52
CA ALA A 43 -13.21 -2.21 2.95
C ALA A 43 -13.78 -1.06 2.16
N ALA A 44 -13.16 0.13 2.31
CA ALA A 44 -13.41 1.31 1.49
C ALA A 44 -12.08 1.79 0.87
N PHE A 45 -12.16 2.35 -0.32
CA PHE A 45 -11.04 3.00 -0.99
C PHE A 45 -11.39 4.44 -1.35
N CYS A 46 -10.52 5.38 -0.98
CA CYS A 46 -10.65 6.79 -1.34
C CYS A 46 -9.46 7.26 -2.18
N GLY A 47 -9.76 7.85 -3.32
CA GLY A 47 -8.75 8.32 -4.28
C GLY A 47 -9.39 9.12 -5.41
N CYS A 48 -8.60 9.38 -6.46
CA CYS A 48 -9.06 10.10 -7.63
C CYS A 48 -8.59 9.39 -8.91
N ALA A 49 -9.47 9.28 -9.91
CA ALA A 49 -9.18 8.80 -11.26
C ALA A 49 -9.74 9.77 -12.30
N GLY A 50 -9.34 9.62 -13.56
CA GLY A 50 -9.89 10.41 -14.66
C GLY A 50 -11.37 10.08 -14.93
N ASP A 51 -12.16 11.06 -15.38
CA ASP A 51 -13.49 10.82 -15.96
C ASP A 51 -13.33 10.29 -17.39
N ASP A 52 -12.69 9.14 -17.50
CA ASP A 52 -12.38 8.43 -18.74
C ASP A 52 -12.76 6.94 -18.61
N ASP A 53 -12.56 6.16 -19.66
CA ASP A 53 -12.90 4.74 -19.66
C ASP A 53 -12.06 3.92 -18.68
N PHE A 54 -10.85 4.38 -18.38
CA PHE A 54 -9.97 3.74 -17.39
C PHE A 54 -10.45 4.01 -15.96
N GLY A 55 -10.82 5.25 -15.66
CA GLY A 55 -11.37 5.60 -14.34
C GLY A 55 -12.68 4.86 -14.05
N ARG A 56 -13.57 4.76 -15.04
CA ARG A 56 -14.81 3.97 -14.94
C ARG A 56 -14.53 2.48 -14.73
N PHE A 57 -13.55 1.92 -15.46
CA PHE A 57 -13.11 0.54 -15.25
C PHE A 57 -12.59 0.30 -13.82
N LEU A 58 -11.79 1.22 -13.28
CA LEU A 58 -11.26 1.12 -11.91
C LEU A 58 -12.39 1.21 -10.86
N LEU A 59 -13.34 2.11 -11.06
CA LEU A 59 -14.53 2.25 -10.21
C LEU A 59 -15.34 0.95 -10.17
N ASP A 60 -15.58 0.35 -11.33
CA ASP A 60 -16.33 -0.91 -11.44
C ASP A 60 -15.55 -2.08 -10.85
N THR A 61 -14.23 -2.08 -11.01
CA THR A 61 -13.34 -3.09 -10.40
C THR A 61 -13.43 -3.06 -8.87
N LEU A 62 -13.42 -1.90 -8.25
CA LEU A 62 -13.61 -1.78 -6.80
C LEU A 62 -14.96 -2.35 -6.37
N ARG A 63 -16.05 -1.99 -7.05
CA ARG A 63 -17.40 -2.49 -6.78
C ARG A 63 -17.50 -4.01 -6.91
N GLN A 64 -16.96 -4.57 -8.00
CA GLN A 64 -16.96 -6.01 -8.26
C GLN A 64 -16.19 -6.82 -7.21
N ASN A 65 -15.19 -6.20 -6.56
CA ASN A 65 -14.45 -6.79 -5.46
C ASN A 65 -15.02 -6.45 -4.08
N GLY A 66 -16.23 -5.89 -3.98
CA GLY A 66 -16.90 -5.60 -2.71
C GLY A 66 -16.29 -4.43 -1.91
N VAL A 67 -15.43 -3.62 -2.54
CA VAL A 67 -14.85 -2.42 -1.92
C VAL A 67 -15.82 -1.25 -2.11
N LEU A 68 -16.14 -0.52 -1.03
CA LEU A 68 -16.89 0.73 -1.11
C LEU A 68 -16.04 1.80 -1.82
N PRO A 69 -16.40 2.22 -3.05
CA PRO A 69 -15.57 3.17 -3.77
C PRO A 69 -15.93 4.61 -3.38
N LEU A 70 -15.01 5.29 -2.73
CA LEU A 70 -15.02 6.74 -2.52
C LEU A 70 -14.10 7.37 -3.58
N LEU A 71 -14.26 6.94 -4.83
CA LEU A 71 -13.42 7.32 -5.96
C LEU A 71 -14.03 8.52 -6.68
N LYS A 72 -13.34 9.66 -6.63
CA LYS A 72 -13.68 10.82 -7.43
C LYS A 72 -13.24 10.61 -8.87
N LEU A 73 -14.13 10.90 -9.83
CA LEU A 73 -13.77 11.01 -11.25
C LEU A 73 -13.59 12.49 -11.61
N THR A 74 -12.42 12.85 -12.14
CA THR A 74 -12.08 14.23 -12.51
C THR A 74 -11.86 14.39 -14.02
N LYS A 75 -12.27 15.55 -14.56
CA LYS A 75 -11.97 15.96 -15.94
C LYS A 75 -10.68 16.77 -16.07
N GLU A 76 -10.06 17.11 -14.94
CA GLU A 76 -8.85 17.95 -14.89
C GLU A 76 -7.57 17.18 -15.25
N ALA A 77 -7.61 15.83 -15.15
CA ALA A 77 -6.48 14.97 -15.43
C ALA A 77 -6.95 13.58 -15.92
N ILE A 78 -6.11 12.90 -16.68
CA ILE A 78 -6.36 11.52 -17.12
C ILE A 78 -6.09 10.53 -15.98
N THR A 79 -6.72 9.36 -16.06
CA THR A 79 -6.36 8.23 -15.19
C THR A 79 -4.87 7.92 -15.37
N THR A 80 -4.15 7.82 -14.27
CA THR A 80 -2.70 7.49 -14.30
C THR A 80 -2.49 6.09 -14.84
N MET A 81 -1.51 5.95 -15.73
CA MET A 81 -1.14 4.69 -16.36
C MET A 81 0.33 4.39 -16.06
N ALA A 82 0.61 3.14 -15.71
CA ALA A 82 1.95 2.59 -15.55
C ALA A 82 2.18 1.52 -16.63
N PHE A 83 3.21 1.68 -17.44
CA PHE A 83 3.64 0.70 -18.41
C PHE A 83 4.81 -0.09 -17.84
N VAL A 84 4.61 -1.40 -17.69
CA VAL A 84 5.64 -2.32 -17.21
C VAL A 84 6.41 -2.85 -18.42
N SER A 85 7.71 -2.71 -18.39
CA SER A 85 8.61 -3.31 -19.39
C SER A 85 9.52 -4.31 -18.68
N LEU A 86 9.84 -5.40 -19.39
CA LEU A 86 10.81 -6.40 -18.95
C LEU A 86 12.05 -6.26 -19.82
N ASN A 87 13.23 -6.21 -19.21
CA ASN A 87 14.48 -6.30 -19.95
C ASN A 87 14.81 -7.78 -20.28
N GLU A 88 15.91 -8.02 -20.98
CA GLU A 88 16.38 -9.37 -21.36
C GLU A 88 16.71 -10.27 -20.16
N TYR A 89 16.91 -9.70 -18.96
CA TYR A 89 17.16 -10.39 -17.69
C TYR A 89 15.88 -10.61 -16.88
N GLY A 90 14.69 -10.19 -17.39
CA GLY A 90 13.42 -10.27 -16.68
C GLY A 90 13.22 -9.20 -15.60
N GLU A 91 14.11 -8.20 -15.51
CA GLU A 91 13.97 -7.10 -14.57
C GLU A 91 12.89 -6.13 -15.05
N ARG A 92 12.08 -5.66 -14.12
CA ARG A 92 10.96 -4.75 -14.39
C ARG A 92 11.41 -3.29 -14.36
N SER A 93 10.95 -2.55 -15.34
CA SER A 93 10.99 -1.08 -15.33
C SER A 93 9.59 -0.52 -15.51
N PHE A 94 9.36 0.68 -15.00
CA PHE A 94 8.07 1.36 -15.04
C PHE A 94 8.19 2.69 -15.76
N THR A 95 7.30 2.92 -16.71
CA THR A 95 7.09 4.23 -17.34
C THR A 95 5.68 4.72 -16.98
N PHE A 96 5.57 5.93 -16.43
CA PHE A 96 4.30 6.48 -16.00
C PHE A 96 3.80 7.58 -16.93
N ALA A 97 2.53 7.48 -17.34
CA ALA A 97 1.77 8.59 -17.91
C ALA A 97 0.96 9.24 -16.77
N ARG A 98 1.56 10.25 -16.09
CA ARG A 98 1.07 10.87 -14.85
C ARG A 98 1.32 12.40 -14.81
N LYS A 99 1.26 13.08 -15.96
CA LYS A 99 1.51 14.54 -15.99
C LYS A 99 0.43 15.28 -16.78
N PRO A 100 -0.65 15.75 -16.10
CA PRO A 100 -1.07 15.46 -14.73
C PRO A 100 -1.76 14.09 -14.63
N GLY A 101 -1.55 13.41 -13.51
CA GLY A 101 -2.26 12.18 -13.18
C GLY A 101 -3.44 12.47 -12.25
N ALA A 102 -4.59 11.84 -12.51
CA ALA A 102 -5.79 12.07 -11.71
C ALA A 102 -5.61 11.68 -10.23
N ASP A 103 -4.79 10.67 -9.94
CA ASP A 103 -4.47 10.25 -8.57
C ASP A 103 -3.83 11.34 -7.70
N THR A 104 -3.18 12.34 -8.34
CA THR A 104 -2.62 13.51 -7.64
C THR A 104 -3.66 14.58 -7.31
N GLN A 105 -4.90 14.46 -7.77
CA GLN A 105 -5.94 15.48 -7.65
C GLN A 105 -6.86 15.29 -6.45
N LEU A 106 -6.59 14.33 -5.57
CA LEU A 106 -7.34 14.11 -4.33
C LEU A 106 -7.21 15.34 -3.42
N ARG A 107 -8.36 15.83 -2.90
CA ARG A 107 -8.43 16.98 -1.99
C ARG A 107 -9.01 16.57 -0.65
N TRP A 108 -8.55 17.21 0.43
CA TRP A 108 -9.00 16.88 1.79
C TRP A 108 -10.51 17.08 2.02
N ASP A 109 -11.08 18.12 1.45
CA ASP A 109 -12.50 18.45 1.57
C ASP A 109 -13.42 17.46 0.83
N GLU A 110 -12.85 16.60 0.00
CA GLU A 110 -13.54 15.54 -0.73
C GLU A 110 -13.55 14.19 0.01
N LEU A 111 -12.78 14.06 1.10
CA LEU A 111 -12.82 12.85 1.92
C LEU A 111 -14.07 12.82 2.79
N ASP A 112 -14.80 11.71 2.72
CA ASP A 112 -15.95 11.47 3.60
C ASP A 112 -15.48 11.12 5.01
N ARG A 113 -15.54 12.10 5.90
CA ARG A 113 -15.13 11.95 7.30
C ARG A 113 -16.02 10.97 8.07
N THR A 114 -17.28 10.81 7.67
CA THR A 114 -18.20 9.85 8.30
C THR A 114 -17.70 8.41 8.12
N ILE A 115 -17.18 8.09 6.93
CA ILE A 115 -16.56 6.79 6.66
C ILE A 115 -15.27 6.63 7.46
N LEU A 116 -14.46 7.67 7.54
CA LEU A 116 -13.22 7.65 8.33
C LEU A 116 -13.51 7.45 9.82
N ASP A 117 -14.51 8.14 10.36
CA ASP A 117 -14.95 7.99 11.76
C ASP A 117 -15.45 6.56 12.07
N GLY A 118 -16.14 5.93 11.11
CA GLY A 118 -16.64 4.55 11.21
C GLY A 118 -15.59 3.46 10.93
N THR A 119 -14.35 3.83 10.63
CA THR A 119 -13.26 2.91 10.26
C THR A 119 -12.43 2.51 11.47
N ARG A 120 -11.88 1.29 11.47
CA ARG A 120 -10.92 0.79 12.49
C ARG A 120 -9.48 1.04 12.07
N VAL A 121 -9.18 0.83 10.78
CA VAL A 121 -7.84 0.94 10.19
C VAL A 121 -7.84 2.01 9.10
N PHE A 122 -6.86 2.88 9.12
CA PHE A 122 -6.54 3.82 8.05
C PHE A 122 -5.23 3.40 7.38
N HIS A 123 -5.28 3.15 6.08
CA HIS A 123 -4.12 2.73 5.28
C HIS A 123 -3.75 3.77 4.23
N PHE A 124 -2.45 3.99 4.04
CA PHE A 124 -1.93 4.88 2.99
C PHE A 124 -0.54 4.44 2.51
N GLY A 125 -0.13 4.98 1.35
CA GLY A 125 1.19 4.77 0.75
C GLY A 125 1.90 6.08 0.45
N THR A 126 3.10 6.00 -0.14
CA THR A 126 3.92 7.19 -0.43
C THR A 126 3.54 7.87 -1.76
N LEU A 127 2.87 7.17 -2.69
CA LEU A 127 2.58 7.75 -4.01
C LEU A 127 1.64 8.95 -3.92
N SER A 128 0.70 8.96 -2.98
CA SER A 128 -0.15 10.13 -2.73
C SER A 128 0.60 11.31 -2.08
N LEU A 129 1.87 11.11 -1.69
CA LEU A 129 2.74 12.15 -1.12
C LEU A 129 3.70 12.77 -2.15
N THR A 130 3.64 12.36 -3.43
CA THR A 130 4.52 12.88 -4.48
C THR A 130 4.20 14.32 -4.87
N ASP A 131 2.91 14.64 -5.01
CA ASP A 131 2.43 15.89 -5.61
C ASP A 131 1.25 16.48 -4.84
N GLU A 132 1.05 17.79 -4.97
CA GLU A 132 -0.13 18.48 -4.49
C GLU A 132 -1.28 18.35 -5.52
N PRO A 133 -2.55 18.39 -5.08
CA PRO A 133 -3.04 18.54 -3.70
C PRO A 133 -3.11 17.23 -2.89
N ALA A 134 -2.83 16.07 -3.49
CA ALA A 134 -2.97 14.76 -2.85
C ALA A 134 -2.08 14.61 -1.60
N ARG A 135 -0.86 15.18 -1.61
CA ARG A 135 0.03 15.19 -0.44
C ARG A 135 -0.64 15.84 0.76
N THR A 136 -1.10 17.06 0.60
CA THR A 136 -1.80 17.79 1.68
C THR A 136 -3.06 17.05 2.13
N ALA A 137 -3.83 16.47 1.20
CA ALA A 137 -5.02 15.70 1.53
C ALA A 137 -4.69 14.46 2.37
N THR A 138 -3.68 13.69 1.95
CA THR A 138 -3.22 12.49 2.66
C THR A 138 -2.68 12.83 4.04
N GLN A 139 -1.86 13.88 4.17
CA GLN A 139 -1.31 14.29 5.46
C GLN A 139 -2.40 14.73 6.45
N LYS A 140 -3.41 15.48 5.99
CA LYS A 140 -4.57 15.85 6.80
C LYS A 140 -5.42 14.65 7.19
N ALA A 141 -5.62 13.69 6.27
CA ALA A 141 -6.37 12.48 6.55
C ALA A 141 -5.67 11.61 7.61
N VAL A 142 -4.36 11.43 7.51
CA VAL A 142 -3.54 10.74 8.52
C VAL A 142 -3.65 11.42 9.88
N ALA A 143 -3.48 12.74 9.93
CA ALA A 143 -3.58 13.50 11.18
C ALA A 143 -4.97 13.35 11.83
N TYR A 144 -6.04 13.43 11.02
CA TYR A 144 -7.41 13.24 11.48
C TYR A 144 -7.63 11.81 11.99
N ALA A 145 -7.19 10.79 11.24
CA ALA A 145 -7.32 9.39 11.64
C ALA A 145 -6.61 9.09 12.96
N LYS A 146 -5.39 9.63 13.14
CA LYS A 146 -4.65 9.52 14.42
C LYS A 146 -5.40 10.18 15.56
N ALA A 147 -5.91 11.39 15.38
CA ALA A 147 -6.69 12.10 16.41
C ALA A 147 -7.97 11.34 16.77
N ALA A 148 -8.57 10.62 15.82
CA ALA A 148 -9.73 9.75 16.02
C ALA A 148 -9.37 8.34 16.57
N GLY A 149 -8.11 8.09 16.92
CA GLY A 149 -7.65 6.83 17.52
C GLY A 149 -7.69 5.63 16.58
N LYS A 150 -7.58 5.85 15.26
CA LYS A 150 -7.55 4.76 14.27
C LYS A 150 -6.17 4.10 14.25
N LEU A 151 -6.14 2.79 13.96
CA LEU A 151 -4.89 2.09 13.66
C LEU A 151 -4.36 2.56 12.31
N ILE A 152 -3.16 3.15 12.29
CA ILE A 152 -2.56 3.65 11.07
C ILE A 152 -1.63 2.59 10.48
N THR A 153 -1.88 2.18 9.23
CA THR A 153 -1.02 1.24 8.50
C THR A 153 -0.40 1.92 7.29
N TYR A 154 0.85 1.62 7.01
CA TYR A 154 1.62 2.29 5.97
C TYR A 154 2.50 1.32 5.19
N ASP A 155 2.52 1.49 3.86
CA ASP A 155 3.47 0.86 2.94
C ASP A 155 4.13 1.95 2.10
N PRO A 156 5.46 2.18 2.21
CA PRO A 156 6.14 3.16 1.36
C PRO A 156 5.90 2.92 -0.12
N ASN A 157 6.00 1.71 -0.57
CA ASN A 157 5.81 1.30 -1.95
C ASN A 157 6.52 2.24 -2.94
N TYR A 158 7.81 2.46 -2.69
CA TYR A 158 8.64 3.44 -3.39
C TYR A 158 8.72 3.18 -4.90
N ARG A 159 8.51 4.23 -5.67
CA ARG A 159 8.62 4.21 -7.13
C ARG A 159 9.52 5.36 -7.59
N ALA A 160 10.81 5.08 -7.78
CA ALA A 160 11.82 6.08 -8.15
C ALA A 160 11.40 7.00 -9.30
N PRO A 161 10.79 6.52 -10.42
CA PRO A 161 10.43 7.39 -11.56
C PRO A 161 9.40 8.46 -11.25
N LEU A 162 8.68 8.38 -10.11
CA LEU A 162 7.67 9.36 -9.70
C LEU A 162 8.23 10.52 -8.88
N TRP A 163 9.51 10.47 -8.53
CA TRP A 163 10.18 11.50 -7.73
C TRP A 163 11.19 12.26 -8.57
N LYS A 164 11.29 13.58 -8.32
CA LYS A 164 12.27 14.42 -9.02
C LYS A 164 13.70 14.06 -8.64
N THR A 165 13.91 13.75 -7.37
CA THR A 165 15.18 13.29 -6.79
C THR A 165 14.88 12.34 -5.60
N GLU A 166 15.89 11.65 -5.11
CA GLU A 166 15.74 10.75 -3.97
C GLU A 166 15.42 11.46 -2.65
N GLN A 167 15.90 12.69 -2.46
CA GLN A 167 15.76 13.40 -1.19
C GLN A 167 14.30 13.64 -0.78
N PRO A 168 13.42 14.21 -1.63
CA PRO A 168 11.99 14.31 -1.31
C PRO A 168 11.32 12.96 -1.07
N ALA A 169 11.73 11.90 -1.79
CA ALA A 169 11.21 10.56 -1.57
C ALA A 169 11.54 10.07 -0.15
N ARG A 170 12.81 10.17 0.26
CA ARG A 170 13.28 9.80 1.61
C ARG A 170 12.51 10.57 2.69
N GLU A 171 12.34 11.88 2.52
CA GLU A 171 11.62 12.73 3.48
C GLU A 171 10.16 12.29 3.65
N GLN A 172 9.44 12.04 2.55
CA GLN A 172 8.06 11.61 2.62
C GLN A 172 7.91 10.15 3.11
N MET A 173 8.83 9.27 2.75
CA MET A 173 8.85 7.90 3.31
C MET A 173 9.08 7.94 4.83
N LEU A 174 10.06 8.69 5.30
CA LEU A 174 10.35 8.84 6.74
C LEU A 174 9.17 9.50 7.47
N TRP A 175 8.52 10.50 6.86
CA TRP A 175 7.32 11.08 7.43
C TRP A 175 6.21 10.02 7.59
N GLY A 176 5.96 9.20 6.56
CA GLY A 176 4.96 8.13 6.63
C GLY A 176 5.26 7.11 7.73
N LEU A 177 6.52 6.68 7.84
CA LEU A 177 6.98 5.76 8.90
C LEU A 177 6.72 6.31 10.31
N GLN A 178 6.92 7.62 10.53
CA GLN A 178 6.65 8.29 11.81
C GLN A 178 5.17 8.40 12.16
N GLN A 179 4.28 8.26 11.16
CA GLN A 179 2.84 8.34 11.39
C GLN A 179 2.21 7.00 11.72
N ALA A 180 2.80 5.89 11.29
CA ALA A 180 2.17 4.59 11.28
C ALA A 180 2.37 3.79 12.57
N ASP A 181 1.34 3.01 12.93
CA ASP A 181 1.40 1.98 13.99
C ASP A 181 1.91 0.65 13.43
N VAL A 182 1.52 0.30 12.18
CA VAL A 182 1.93 -0.92 11.49
C VAL A 182 2.55 -0.54 10.16
N VAL A 183 3.77 -0.97 9.94
CA VAL A 183 4.53 -0.69 8.72
C VAL A 183 4.83 -1.99 7.99
N LYS A 184 4.48 -2.05 6.71
CA LYS A 184 5.07 -3.00 5.76
C LYS A 184 6.09 -2.23 4.92
N ILE A 185 7.29 -2.77 4.79
CA ILE A 185 8.39 -2.18 4.00
C ILE A 185 9.19 -3.31 3.35
N SER A 186 9.72 -3.09 2.14
CA SER A 186 10.61 -4.07 1.51
C SER A 186 12.06 -3.91 1.99
N ASP A 187 12.86 -4.97 1.85
CA ASP A 187 14.30 -4.92 2.12
C ASP A 187 15.04 -3.96 1.19
N GLU A 188 14.56 -3.78 -0.05
CA GLU A 188 15.08 -2.78 -0.98
C GLU A 188 14.84 -1.35 -0.48
N GLU A 189 13.66 -1.07 0.08
CA GLU A 189 13.32 0.22 0.68
C GLU A 189 14.12 0.47 1.97
N VAL A 190 14.35 -0.57 2.77
CA VAL A 190 15.25 -0.50 3.94
C VAL A 190 16.67 -0.13 3.50
N ARG A 191 17.20 -0.79 2.46
CA ARG A 191 18.51 -0.44 1.89
C ARG A 191 18.54 0.98 1.33
N PHE A 192 17.47 1.37 0.62
CA PHE A 192 17.34 2.73 0.08
C PHE A 192 17.37 3.78 1.18
N LEU A 193 16.60 3.59 2.28
CA LEU A 193 16.53 4.57 3.36
C LEU A 193 17.80 4.61 4.22
N TRP A 194 18.40 3.46 4.53
CA TRP A 194 19.39 3.38 5.59
C TRP A 194 20.65 2.57 5.25
N GLY A 195 20.68 1.84 4.15
CA GLY A 195 21.83 1.01 3.77
C GLY A 195 22.12 -0.13 4.75
N CYS A 196 21.12 -0.64 5.46
CA CYS A 196 21.26 -1.62 6.53
C CYS A 196 20.51 -2.94 6.24
N THR A 197 20.66 -3.92 7.14
CA THR A 197 19.97 -5.22 7.04
C THR A 197 18.46 -5.07 7.30
N PRO A 198 17.62 -6.03 6.88
CA PRO A 198 16.20 -6.05 7.19
C PRO A 198 15.89 -5.98 8.68
N GLU A 199 16.68 -6.70 9.50
CA GLU A 199 16.53 -6.71 10.97
C GLU A 199 16.80 -5.34 11.58
N GLU A 200 17.91 -4.69 11.18
CA GLU A 200 18.24 -3.31 11.59
C GLU A 200 17.21 -2.31 11.07
N GLY A 201 16.66 -2.55 9.85
CA GLY A 201 15.58 -1.76 9.28
C GLY A 201 14.32 -1.83 10.11
N ALA A 202 13.93 -3.03 10.56
CA ALA A 202 12.78 -3.21 11.46
C ALA A 202 13.00 -2.46 12.79
N ASP A 203 14.23 -2.49 13.35
CA ASP A 203 14.55 -1.73 14.56
C ASP A 203 14.42 -0.23 14.37
N ARG A 204 14.85 0.30 13.23
CA ARG A 204 14.70 1.71 12.87
C ARG A 204 13.23 2.10 12.72
N VAL A 205 12.41 1.25 12.07
CA VAL A 205 10.96 1.45 11.95
C VAL A 205 10.29 1.53 13.33
N LEU A 206 10.62 0.60 14.24
CA LEU A 206 10.10 0.63 15.62
C LEU A 206 10.59 1.87 16.39
N ALA A 207 11.85 2.27 16.21
CA ALA A 207 12.41 3.47 16.83
C ALA A 207 11.73 4.77 16.36
N LEU A 208 11.12 4.78 15.16
CA LEU A 208 10.31 5.90 14.65
C LEU A 208 8.89 5.94 15.24
N GLY A 209 8.49 4.94 16.04
CA GLY A 209 7.21 4.90 16.75
C GLY A 209 6.23 3.83 16.27
N ALA A 210 6.55 3.06 15.25
CA ALA A 210 5.73 1.94 14.83
C ALA A 210 5.68 0.86 15.93
N LYS A 211 4.56 0.16 16.00
CA LYS A 211 4.29 -0.93 16.95
C LYS A 211 4.58 -2.30 16.37
N LEU A 212 4.48 -2.42 15.04
CA LEU A 212 4.80 -3.62 14.28
C LEU A 212 5.50 -3.22 12.97
N ALA A 213 6.68 -3.78 12.74
CA ALA A 213 7.41 -3.70 11.49
C ALA A 213 7.34 -5.03 10.75
N MET A 214 6.98 -5.01 9.47
CA MET A 214 6.93 -6.15 8.56
C MET A 214 7.85 -5.86 7.38
N VAL A 215 9.04 -6.48 7.37
CA VAL A 215 10.00 -6.34 6.27
C VAL A 215 9.83 -7.52 5.32
N THR A 216 9.42 -7.25 4.08
CA THR A 216 9.30 -8.27 3.03
C THR A 216 10.65 -8.48 2.35
N LEU A 217 10.98 -9.75 2.05
CA LEU A 217 12.28 -10.21 1.54
C LEU A 217 12.15 -10.89 0.16
N GLY A 218 11.07 -10.54 -0.57
CA GLY A 218 10.75 -11.19 -1.84
C GLY A 218 10.61 -12.71 -1.68
N PRO A 219 11.31 -13.53 -2.51
CA PRO A 219 11.19 -14.98 -2.45
C PRO A 219 11.75 -15.60 -1.15
N GLU A 220 12.50 -14.86 -0.35
CA GLU A 220 13.00 -15.32 0.94
C GLU A 220 11.97 -15.24 2.06
N GLY A 221 10.81 -14.57 1.81
CA GLY A 221 9.73 -14.45 2.78
C GLY A 221 9.66 -13.10 3.47
N CYS A 222 9.63 -13.07 4.79
CA CYS A 222 9.49 -11.83 5.54
C CYS A 222 10.12 -11.91 6.93
N TYR A 223 10.39 -10.74 7.50
CA TYR A 223 10.81 -10.55 8.89
C TYR A 223 9.84 -9.60 9.59
N LEU A 224 9.20 -10.07 10.65
CA LEU A 224 8.27 -9.30 11.47
C LEU A 224 8.84 -9.04 12.84
N LYS A 225 8.72 -7.81 13.33
CA LYS A 225 9.20 -7.43 14.67
C LYS A 225 8.26 -6.45 15.34
N ASN A 226 8.00 -6.72 16.61
CA ASN A 226 7.41 -5.77 17.56
C ASN A 226 8.26 -5.75 18.85
N ARG A 227 7.77 -5.12 19.93
CA ARG A 227 8.51 -5.05 21.20
C ARG A 227 8.68 -6.40 21.90
N ASN A 228 7.82 -7.40 21.60
CA ASN A 228 7.73 -8.67 22.32
C ASN A 228 8.24 -9.87 21.51
N ALA A 229 8.35 -9.73 20.20
CA ALA A 229 8.64 -10.85 19.30
C ALA A 229 9.42 -10.38 18.06
N ALA A 230 10.24 -11.32 17.53
CA ALA A 230 10.88 -11.17 16.24
C ALA A 230 10.81 -12.53 15.51
N VAL A 231 10.19 -12.54 14.34
CA VAL A 231 9.90 -13.75 13.58
C VAL A 231 10.41 -13.59 12.15
N ARG A 232 11.18 -14.55 11.67
CA ARG A 232 11.52 -14.70 10.26
C ARG A 232 10.74 -15.89 9.70
N ALA A 233 9.94 -15.66 8.67
CA ALA A 233 9.17 -16.70 7.99
C ALA A 233 9.62 -16.80 6.54
N ALA A 234 9.83 -18.03 6.07
CA ALA A 234 10.15 -18.31 4.67
C ALA A 234 8.90 -18.18 3.79
N SER A 235 9.08 -17.75 2.54
CA SER A 235 8.00 -17.80 1.54
C SER A 235 7.70 -19.24 1.13
N PRO A 236 6.43 -19.59 0.87
CA PRO A 236 6.11 -20.85 0.23
C PRO A 236 6.79 -20.93 -1.15
N LYS A 237 7.23 -22.15 -1.51
CA LYS A 237 7.85 -22.39 -2.82
C LYS A 237 6.75 -22.44 -3.89
N VAL A 238 6.64 -21.38 -4.67
CA VAL A 238 5.69 -21.27 -5.79
C VAL A 238 6.43 -20.96 -7.08
N HIS A 239 5.83 -21.24 -8.22
CA HIS A 239 6.27 -20.72 -9.52
C HIS A 239 5.52 -19.42 -9.80
N PRO A 240 6.14 -18.25 -9.63
CA PRO A 240 5.45 -16.98 -9.80
C PRO A 240 5.09 -16.77 -11.29
N VAL A 241 3.83 -16.49 -11.55
CA VAL A 241 3.35 -16.08 -12.89
C VAL A 241 3.41 -14.56 -12.98
N ASP A 242 2.95 -13.88 -11.95
CA ASP A 242 2.98 -12.41 -11.83
C ASP A 242 3.07 -12.06 -10.33
N THR A 243 4.07 -11.26 -9.96
CA THR A 243 4.29 -10.81 -8.58
C THR A 243 3.80 -9.38 -8.34
N THR A 244 3.08 -8.78 -9.32
CA THR A 244 2.50 -7.44 -9.15
C THR A 244 1.47 -7.45 -8.03
N GLY A 245 1.60 -6.53 -7.07
CA GLY A 245 0.70 -6.44 -5.93
C GLY A 245 0.91 -7.49 -4.82
N ALA A 246 1.89 -8.41 -4.95
CA ALA A 246 2.13 -9.42 -3.90
C ALA A 246 2.40 -8.79 -2.52
N GLY A 247 3.18 -7.69 -2.49
CA GLY A 247 3.43 -6.93 -1.27
C GLY A 247 2.16 -6.29 -0.69
N ASP A 248 1.29 -5.78 -1.56
CA ASP A 248 0.03 -5.15 -1.16
C ASP A 248 -0.94 -6.19 -0.58
N ILE A 249 -1.02 -7.37 -1.23
CA ILE A 249 -1.83 -8.51 -0.77
C ILE A 249 -1.30 -9.01 0.57
N PHE A 250 0.02 -9.19 0.71
CA PHE A 250 0.64 -9.55 1.99
C PHE A 250 0.28 -8.56 3.08
N GLY A 251 0.46 -7.26 2.84
CA GLY A 251 0.14 -6.20 3.81
C GLY A 251 -1.34 -6.20 4.20
N GLY A 252 -2.25 -6.29 3.22
CA GLY A 252 -3.69 -6.36 3.45
C GLY A 252 -4.09 -7.61 4.25
N SER A 253 -3.54 -8.77 3.90
CA SER A 253 -3.80 -10.03 4.60
C SER A 253 -3.28 -9.99 6.04
N ALA A 254 -2.08 -9.46 6.27
CA ALA A 254 -1.52 -9.31 7.61
C ALA A 254 -2.37 -8.40 8.49
N VAL A 255 -2.91 -7.30 7.94
CA VAL A 255 -3.82 -6.40 8.65
C VAL A 255 -5.15 -7.10 8.95
N ALA A 256 -5.71 -7.88 8.02
CA ALA A 256 -6.92 -8.66 8.25
C ALA A 256 -6.75 -9.65 9.40
N GLN A 257 -5.63 -10.38 9.41
CA GLN A 257 -5.29 -11.33 10.47
C GLN A 257 -5.05 -10.61 11.81
N LEU A 258 -4.36 -9.47 11.80
CA LEU A 258 -4.18 -8.67 13.02
C LEU A 258 -5.53 -8.31 13.65
N LEU A 259 -6.51 -7.91 12.85
CA LEU A 259 -7.87 -7.60 13.34
C LEU A 259 -8.58 -8.82 13.94
N ASP A 260 -8.31 -10.05 13.44
CA ASP A 260 -8.85 -11.30 13.96
C ASP A 260 -8.30 -11.64 15.34
N THR A 261 -7.05 -11.29 15.62
CA THR A 261 -6.44 -11.55 16.93
C THR A 261 -7.12 -10.78 18.06
N GLY A 262 -7.76 -9.65 17.75
CA GLY A 262 -8.29 -8.70 18.74
C GLY A 262 -7.21 -8.05 19.62
N LYS A 263 -5.91 -8.25 19.31
CA LYS A 263 -4.77 -7.73 20.07
C LYS A 263 -4.22 -6.45 19.45
N ALA A 264 -3.57 -5.64 20.26
CA ALA A 264 -2.77 -4.53 19.75
C ALA A 264 -1.50 -5.07 19.04
N PRO A 265 -1.00 -4.39 17.99
CA PRO A 265 0.18 -4.86 17.24
C PRO A 265 1.41 -5.10 18.09
N GLU A 266 1.62 -4.28 19.11
CA GLU A 266 2.71 -4.39 20.07
C GLU A 266 2.59 -5.57 21.05
N ASP A 267 1.41 -6.17 21.19
CA ASP A 267 1.14 -7.26 22.13
C ASP A 267 1.10 -8.64 21.46
N LEU A 268 1.39 -8.71 20.16
CA LEU A 268 1.51 -9.98 19.45
C LEU A 268 2.74 -10.74 19.96
N THR A 269 2.53 -12.03 20.26
CA THR A 269 3.59 -12.97 20.59
C THR A 269 4.09 -13.68 19.33
N GLU A 270 5.27 -14.30 19.40
CA GLU A 270 5.82 -15.09 18.30
C GLU A 270 4.83 -16.15 17.79
N ALA A 271 4.18 -16.90 18.70
CA ALA A 271 3.19 -17.92 18.33
C ALA A 271 2.01 -17.34 17.55
N VAL A 272 1.52 -16.14 17.93
CA VAL A 272 0.42 -15.48 17.23
C VAL A 272 0.86 -14.99 15.84
N ILE A 273 2.06 -14.41 15.75
CA ILE A 273 2.62 -13.95 14.46
C ILE A 273 2.79 -15.15 13.51
N CYS A 274 3.36 -16.26 14.00
CA CYS A 274 3.53 -17.47 13.19
C CYS A 274 2.19 -18.04 12.72
N ALA A 275 1.17 -18.06 13.58
CA ALA A 275 -0.17 -18.54 13.22
C ALA A 275 -0.81 -17.64 12.13
N CYS A 276 -0.69 -16.32 12.25
CA CYS A 276 -1.17 -15.38 11.25
C CYS A 276 -0.45 -15.57 9.89
N LEU A 277 0.86 -15.75 9.90
CA LEU A 277 1.63 -15.96 8.67
C LEU A 277 1.28 -17.29 7.99
N ALA A 278 1.04 -18.36 8.75
CA ALA A 278 0.62 -19.65 8.18
C ALA A 278 -0.71 -19.54 7.44
N SER A 279 -1.68 -18.78 7.98
CA SER A 279 -2.99 -18.57 7.33
C SER A 279 -2.98 -17.65 6.12
N VAL A 280 -1.92 -16.87 5.90
CA VAL A 280 -1.71 -16.03 4.70
C VAL A 280 -1.09 -16.84 3.56
N SER A 281 -0.50 -17.99 3.87
CA SER A 281 0.19 -18.86 2.90
C SER A 281 -0.75 -19.84 2.19
N ASP A 282 -1.94 -20.08 2.72
CA ASP A 282 -3.01 -20.92 2.17
C ASP A 282 -3.96 -20.12 1.26
#